data_8676f336b06b6771ea43a29921b3aaf0
#
_entry.id   8676f336b06b6771ea43a29921b3aaf0
#
_cell.length_a   1.000
_cell.length_b   1.000
_cell.length_c   1.000
_cell.angle_alpha   90.00
_cell.angle_beta   90.00
_cell.angle_gamma   90.00
#
_symmetry.space_group_name_H-M   'P 1'
#
loop_
_entity.id
_entity.type
_entity.pdbx_description
1 polymer ?
#
loop_
_entity_poly.entity_id
_entity_poly.type
_entity_poly.pdbx_seq_one_letter_code
_entity_poly.pdbx_strand_id
1 'polypeptide(L)'
;IADVSHYVKKDSIIDKDAYERGTSVYLVDRVIPMLPHKLSNGICSLNPEVPRLALSCIMKINSKGYVISYQIKKSVIQSKKQMTYNAVNDILENGIIPSGYEPFVSDLKLMNELSNILRKKMVNHGYLEFNRPEAKIIVDDNCHPIKIDLRNQRTGEKLIENFMIVANETVAGFIEDMKVPGIYRIHDKPNKEKLQMFLRFINLRGYNFKADINKFKVTDYQRLLKLFKGKDDEIILNTLAIQTMAKAKYSDINIGHFGIASKRYSHFTSPIRRYPDLTLHRLVKEYTSNMG
;
A
#
# COMPACT_ATOMS: atom_id res chain seq x y z
N ILE A 1 3.62 12.80 3.68
CA ILE A 1 2.19 12.48 3.79
C ILE A 1 1.47 13.69 4.36
N ALA A 2 0.29 14.05 3.83
CA ALA A 2 -0.50 15.18 4.35
C ALA A 2 -0.73 15.05 5.87
N ASP A 3 -0.49 16.13 6.62
CA ASP A 3 -0.72 16.15 8.07
C ASP A 3 -2.19 16.44 8.40
N VAL A 4 -3.06 15.48 8.11
CA VAL A 4 -4.50 15.56 8.38
C VAL A 4 -4.77 15.77 9.87
N SER A 5 -3.95 15.18 10.74
CA SER A 5 -4.09 15.29 12.20
C SER A 5 -3.86 16.70 12.76
N HIS A 6 -3.28 17.60 11.96
CA HIS A 6 -3.21 19.01 12.29
C HIS A 6 -4.59 19.68 12.27
N TYR A 7 -5.40 19.34 11.28
CA TYR A 7 -6.71 19.95 11.04
C TYR A 7 -7.84 19.21 11.73
N VAL A 8 -7.79 17.87 11.74
CA VAL A 8 -8.80 17.01 12.36
C VAL A 8 -8.35 16.63 13.76
N LYS A 9 -8.74 17.45 14.73
CA LYS A 9 -8.41 17.22 16.15
C LYS A 9 -9.22 16.06 16.70
N LYS A 10 -8.59 15.28 17.59
CA LYS A 10 -9.27 14.19 18.30
C LYS A 10 -10.53 14.71 19.01
N ASP A 11 -11.59 13.94 18.97
CA ASP A 11 -12.90 14.20 19.57
C ASP A 11 -13.67 15.40 18.99
N SER A 12 -13.16 16.05 17.94
CA SER A 12 -13.92 17.08 17.20
C SER A 12 -15.11 16.45 16.46
N ILE A 13 -16.06 17.27 16.03
CA ILE A 13 -17.23 16.81 15.25
C ILE A 13 -16.79 16.08 13.97
N ILE A 14 -15.79 16.64 13.27
CA ILE A 14 -15.22 16.03 12.04
C ILE A 14 -14.54 14.70 12.37
N ASP A 15 -13.84 14.62 13.50
CA ASP A 15 -13.20 13.38 13.94
C ASP A 15 -14.19 12.27 14.25
N LYS A 16 -15.29 12.61 14.93
CA LYS A 16 -16.36 11.66 15.23
C LYS A 16 -17.03 11.13 13.96
N ASP A 17 -17.35 12.01 13.01
CA ASP A 17 -17.89 11.59 11.71
C ASP A 17 -16.90 10.71 10.93
N ALA A 18 -15.60 11.08 10.91
CA ALA A 18 -14.56 10.29 10.29
C ALA A 18 -14.37 8.91 10.95
N TYR A 19 -14.52 8.83 12.27
CA TYR A 19 -14.47 7.57 13.02
C TYR A 19 -15.62 6.65 12.63
N GLU A 20 -16.84 7.16 12.59
CA GLU A 20 -18.05 6.40 12.18
C GLU A 20 -17.91 5.87 10.74
N ARG A 21 -17.37 6.68 9.83
CA ARG A 21 -17.11 6.25 8.44
C ARG A 21 -15.98 5.24 8.36
N GLY A 22 -14.94 5.37 9.16
CA GLY A 22 -13.72 4.54 9.19
C GLY A 22 -12.83 4.66 7.97
N THR A 23 -13.42 4.78 6.77
CA THR A 23 -12.71 4.87 5.48
C THR A 23 -13.53 5.60 4.42
N SER A 24 -12.87 6.12 3.39
CA SER A 24 -13.54 6.54 2.16
C SER A 24 -14.00 5.34 1.34
N VAL A 25 -15.16 5.44 0.71
CA VAL A 25 -15.72 4.39 -0.15
C VAL A 25 -15.66 4.84 -1.61
N TYR A 26 -15.04 4.03 -2.45
CA TYR A 26 -14.85 4.29 -3.87
C TYR A 26 -15.86 3.48 -4.67
N LEU A 27 -16.88 4.16 -5.19
CA LEU A 27 -17.86 3.60 -6.11
C LEU A 27 -17.38 3.75 -7.55
N VAL A 28 -18.12 3.19 -8.49
CA VAL A 28 -17.75 3.24 -9.92
C VAL A 28 -17.69 4.67 -10.45
N ASP A 29 -18.65 5.49 -10.05
CA ASP A 29 -18.88 6.86 -10.55
C ASP A 29 -18.46 7.96 -9.57
N ARG A 30 -18.33 7.64 -8.28
CA ARG A 30 -18.09 8.64 -7.24
C ARG A 30 -17.33 8.10 -6.04
N VAL A 31 -16.84 9.03 -5.23
CA VAL A 31 -16.21 8.72 -3.94
C VAL A 31 -17.09 9.28 -2.82
N ILE A 32 -17.37 8.44 -1.82
CA ILE A 32 -17.93 8.88 -0.54
C ILE A 32 -16.75 9.10 0.41
N PRO A 33 -16.31 10.34 0.64
CA PRO A 33 -15.08 10.59 1.37
C PRO A 33 -15.27 10.40 2.88
N MET A 34 -14.20 9.96 3.56
CA MET A 34 -14.15 9.92 5.03
C MET A 34 -14.16 11.31 5.64
N LEU A 35 -13.55 12.28 4.98
CA LEU A 35 -13.46 13.68 5.41
C LEU A 35 -14.22 14.60 4.44
N PRO A 36 -14.74 15.74 4.90
CA PRO A 36 -15.35 16.73 4.02
C PRO A 36 -14.43 17.13 2.85
N HIS A 37 -14.99 17.40 1.69
CA HIS A 37 -14.23 17.76 0.48
C HIS A 37 -13.30 18.96 0.67
N LYS A 38 -13.68 19.95 1.49
CA LYS A 38 -12.80 21.10 1.83
C LYS A 38 -11.50 20.67 2.50
N LEU A 39 -11.51 19.55 3.21
CA LEU A 39 -10.30 18.95 3.80
C LEU A 39 -9.63 18.00 2.80
N SER A 40 -10.36 16.99 2.32
CA SER A 40 -9.77 15.89 1.52
C SER A 40 -9.21 16.37 0.17
N ASN A 41 -9.87 17.29 -0.52
CA ASN A 41 -9.45 17.80 -1.83
C ASN A 41 -8.82 19.21 -1.73
N GLY A 42 -9.04 19.90 -0.60
CA GLY A 42 -8.56 21.26 -0.35
C GLY A 42 -7.28 21.30 0.46
N ILE A 43 -7.39 21.64 1.75
CA ILE A 43 -6.25 21.99 2.60
C ILE A 43 -5.33 20.80 2.91
N CYS A 44 -5.87 19.57 2.98
CA CYS A 44 -5.08 18.37 3.21
C CYS A 44 -4.49 17.79 1.90
N SER A 45 -5.04 18.15 0.73
CA SER A 45 -4.48 17.70 -0.53
C SER A 45 -3.15 18.38 -0.80
N LEU A 46 -2.13 17.61 -1.19
CA LEU A 46 -0.79 18.10 -1.53
C LEU A 46 -0.78 18.73 -2.92
N ASN A 47 -1.67 19.71 -3.13
CA ASN A 47 -1.82 20.43 -4.40
C ASN A 47 -0.50 21.13 -4.79
N PRO A 48 -0.19 21.22 -6.10
CA PRO A 48 1.05 21.83 -6.55
C PRO A 48 1.09 23.33 -6.27
N GLU A 49 2.31 23.86 -6.14
CA GLU A 49 2.67 25.27 -5.99
C GLU A 49 2.10 25.98 -4.74
N VAL A 50 1.54 25.23 -3.78
CA VAL A 50 1.06 25.79 -2.50
C VAL A 50 1.70 25.06 -1.32
N PRO A 51 2.09 25.79 -0.24
CA PRO A 51 2.61 25.18 0.98
C PRO A 51 1.55 24.30 1.64
N ARG A 52 1.96 23.10 2.06
CA ARG A 52 1.10 22.14 2.75
C ARG A 52 1.81 21.53 3.95
N LEU A 53 1.06 21.36 5.02
CA LEU A 53 1.55 20.65 6.20
C LEU A 53 1.63 19.16 5.90
N ALA A 54 2.76 18.56 6.26
CA ALA A 54 3.03 17.16 6.06
C ALA A 54 3.68 16.52 7.28
N LEU A 55 3.46 15.23 7.45
CA LEU A 55 4.26 14.38 8.33
C LEU A 55 5.18 13.55 7.43
N SER A 56 6.48 13.83 7.51
CA SER A 56 7.48 13.28 6.62
C SER A 56 8.29 12.19 7.29
N CYS A 57 8.38 11.03 6.63
CA CYS A 57 9.30 9.96 6.99
C CYS A 57 10.49 10.03 6.01
N ILE A 58 11.61 10.55 6.48
CA ILE A 58 12.84 10.71 5.71
C ILE A 58 13.70 9.49 5.97
N MET A 59 14.07 8.76 4.94
CA MET A 59 14.77 7.48 5.06
C MET A 59 16.06 7.50 4.26
N LYS A 60 17.15 7.02 4.85
CA LYS A 60 18.37 6.67 4.12
C LYS A 60 18.36 5.18 3.83
N ILE A 61 18.37 4.84 2.55
CA ILE A 61 18.24 3.45 2.07
C ILE A 61 19.53 3.06 1.36
N ASN A 62 20.07 1.88 1.67
CA ASN A 62 21.28 1.38 1.02
C ASN A 62 20.96 0.70 -0.32
N SER A 63 22.01 0.32 -1.08
CA SER A 63 21.90 -0.33 -2.39
C SER A 63 21.22 -1.71 -2.37
N LYS A 64 21.00 -2.28 -1.18
CA LYS A 64 20.26 -3.54 -0.99
C LYS A 64 18.80 -3.32 -0.60
N GLY A 65 18.34 -2.06 -0.50
CA GLY A 65 16.96 -1.70 -0.16
C GLY A 65 16.65 -1.69 1.34
N TYR A 66 17.65 -1.70 2.22
CA TYR A 66 17.45 -1.61 3.66
C TYR A 66 17.52 -0.16 4.14
N VAL A 67 16.56 0.22 4.96
CA VAL A 67 16.58 1.50 5.66
C VAL A 67 17.66 1.45 6.75
N ILE A 68 18.68 2.29 6.62
CA ILE A 68 19.83 2.34 7.56
C ILE A 68 19.67 3.45 8.61
N SER A 69 18.90 4.47 8.29
CA SER A 69 18.47 5.49 9.24
C SER A 69 17.19 6.16 8.76
N TYR A 70 16.44 6.73 9.67
CA TYR A 70 15.23 7.47 9.32
C TYR A 70 14.95 8.58 10.33
N GLN A 71 14.11 9.53 9.94
CA GLN A 71 13.58 10.59 10.77
C GLN A 71 12.10 10.79 10.43
N ILE A 72 11.26 10.94 11.45
CA ILE A 72 9.86 11.29 11.28
C ILE A 72 9.67 12.70 11.83
N LYS A 73 9.26 13.64 10.96
CA LYS A 73 9.18 15.06 11.30
C LYS A 73 7.92 15.71 10.75
N LYS A 74 7.36 16.64 11.51
CA LYS A 74 6.43 17.64 10.97
C LYS A 74 7.19 18.51 9.97
N SER A 75 6.60 18.77 8.83
CA SER A 75 7.22 19.54 7.75
C SER A 75 6.20 20.39 7.01
N VAL A 76 6.70 21.37 6.28
CA VAL A 76 5.94 22.10 5.26
C VAL A 76 6.55 21.72 3.93
N ILE A 77 5.73 21.29 2.99
CA ILE A 77 6.17 20.97 1.64
C ILE A 77 5.42 21.81 0.62
N GLN A 78 6.05 22.01 -0.53
CA GLN A 78 5.41 22.61 -1.69
C GLN A 78 5.62 21.68 -2.88
N SER A 79 4.56 20.98 -3.26
CA SER A 79 4.61 20.06 -4.40
C SER A 79 4.85 20.84 -5.68
N LYS A 80 5.69 20.35 -6.56
CA LYS A 80 6.00 21.01 -7.84
C LYS A 80 5.02 20.64 -8.93
N LYS A 81 4.46 19.43 -8.88
CA LYS A 81 3.55 18.95 -9.91
C LYS A 81 2.65 17.84 -9.39
N GLN A 82 1.39 17.90 -9.76
CA GLN A 82 0.48 16.77 -9.63
C GLN A 82 0.64 15.89 -10.87
N MET A 83 1.23 14.72 -10.68
CA MET A 83 1.51 13.77 -11.75
C MET A 83 0.39 12.73 -11.88
N THR A 84 0.21 12.20 -13.08
CA THR A 84 -0.69 11.08 -13.35
C THR A 84 0.11 9.81 -13.59
N TYR A 85 -0.46 8.65 -13.23
CA TYR A 85 0.18 7.36 -13.49
C TYR A 85 0.45 7.14 -14.99
N ASN A 86 -0.49 7.52 -15.87
CA ASN A 86 -0.31 7.38 -17.31
C ASN A 86 0.91 8.15 -17.82
N ALA A 87 1.04 9.42 -17.44
CA ALA A 87 2.19 10.23 -17.85
C ALA A 87 3.53 9.70 -17.31
N VAL A 88 3.56 9.26 -16.05
CA VAL A 88 4.75 8.63 -15.44
C VAL A 88 5.09 7.31 -16.12
N ASN A 89 4.09 6.50 -16.45
CA ASN A 89 4.28 5.25 -17.18
C ASN A 89 4.82 5.47 -18.60
N ASP A 90 4.31 6.50 -19.30
CA ASP A 90 4.81 6.86 -20.64
C ASP A 90 6.29 7.26 -20.60
N ILE A 91 6.71 7.99 -19.57
CA ILE A 91 8.12 8.37 -19.38
C ILE A 91 8.99 7.14 -19.09
N LEU A 92 8.55 6.30 -18.12
CA LEU A 92 9.38 5.21 -17.61
C LEU A 92 9.41 3.98 -18.50
N GLU A 93 8.32 3.71 -19.23
CA GLU A 93 8.19 2.50 -20.05
C GLU A 93 8.42 2.77 -21.55
N ASN A 94 7.96 3.93 -22.04
CA ASN A 94 7.95 4.23 -23.48
C ASN A 94 8.96 5.32 -23.87
N GLY A 95 9.55 6.03 -22.89
CA GLY A 95 10.43 7.17 -23.18
C GLY A 95 9.71 8.41 -23.72
N ILE A 96 8.37 8.42 -23.66
CA ILE A 96 7.54 9.56 -24.13
C ILE A 96 7.43 10.55 -22.97
N ILE A 97 7.82 11.81 -23.22
CA ILE A 97 7.81 12.87 -22.20
C ILE A 97 6.61 13.79 -22.49
N PRO A 98 5.54 13.71 -21.68
CA PRO A 98 4.44 14.66 -21.80
C PRO A 98 4.88 16.09 -21.46
N SER A 99 4.26 17.09 -22.09
CA SER A 99 4.56 18.50 -21.84
C SER A 99 4.50 18.86 -20.35
N GLY A 100 5.53 19.58 -19.89
CA GLY A 100 5.69 20.01 -18.50
C GLY A 100 6.16 18.91 -17.54
N TYR A 101 6.64 17.75 -18.04
CA TYR A 101 7.32 16.72 -17.26
C TYR A 101 8.84 16.72 -17.44
N GLU A 102 9.36 17.49 -18.38
CA GLU A 102 10.78 17.54 -18.73
C GLU A 102 11.70 17.73 -17.52
N PRO A 103 11.41 18.64 -16.56
CA PRO A 103 12.27 18.86 -15.40
C PRO A 103 12.33 17.68 -14.43
N PHE A 104 11.38 16.76 -14.51
CA PHE A 104 11.22 15.68 -13.52
C PHE A 104 11.70 14.31 -14.03
N VAL A 105 12.11 14.22 -15.29
CA VAL A 105 12.46 12.93 -15.94
C VAL A 105 13.62 12.24 -15.21
N SER A 106 14.66 12.98 -14.83
CA SER A 106 15.81 12.43 -14.10
C SER A 106 15.39 11.87 -12.74
N ASP A 107 14.59 12.63 -11.99
CA ASP A 107 14.13 12.23 -10.68
C ASP A 107 13.20 11.01 -10.76
N LEU A 108 12.29 10.96 -11.74
CA LEU A 108 11.43 9.80 -11.97
C LEU A 108 12.24 8.53 -12.29
N LYS A 109 13.32 8.64 -13.06
CA LYS A 109 14.22 7.51 -13.34
C LYS A 109 14.92 7.02 -12.07
N LEU A 110 15.46 7.93 -11.24
CA LEU A 110 16.06 7.58 -9.95
C LEU A 110 15.04 6.97 -8.98
N MET A 111 13.83 7.52 -8.92
CA MET A 111 12.74 6.94 -8.13
C MET A 111 12.40 5.52 -8.61
N ASN A 112 12.38 5.27 -9.90
CA ASN A 112 12.15 3.94 -10.46
C ASN A 112 13.29 2.96 -10.12
N GLU A 113 14.53 3.41 -10.17
CA GLU A 113 15.69 2.61 -9.74
C GLU A 113 15.54 2.19 -8.28
N LEU A 114 15.28 3.14 -7.38
CA LEU A 114 15.04 2.86 -5.96
C LEU A 114 13.84 1.91 -5.76
N SER A 115 12.75 2.14 -6.50
CA SER A 115 11.57 1.27 -6.46
C SER A 115 11.92 -0.18 -6.81
N ASN A 116 12.72 -0.39 -7.85
CA ASN A 116 13.17 -1.72 -8.28
C ASN A 116 14.06 -2.39 -7.23
N ILE A 117 14.93 -1.64 -6.56
CA ILE A 117 15.76 -2.14 -5.44
C ILE A 117 14.86 -2.60 -4.28
N LEU A 118 13.89 -1.77 -3.89
CA LEU A 118 12.91 -2.10 -2.85
C LEU A 118 12.08 -3.33 -3.21
N ARG A 119 11.58 -3.41 -4.45
CA ARG A 119 10.80 -4.54 -4.95
C ARG A 119 11.60 -5.83 -4.92
N LYS A 120 12.83 -5.81 -5.42
CA LYS A 120 13.73 -6.96 -5.39
C LYS A 120 13.95 -7.48 -3.97
N LYS A 121 14.18 -6.57 -3.00
CA LYS A 121 14.29 -6.93 -1.58
C LYS A 121 12.99 -7.58 -1.10
N MET A 122 11.82 -6.97 -1.33
CA MET A 122 10.53 -7.48 -0.87
C MET A 122 10.24 -8.87 -1.43
N VAL A 123 10.44 -9.08 -2.73
CA VAL A 123 10.23 -10.38 -3.39
C VAL A 123 11.17 -11.44 -2.83
N ASN A 124 12.43 -11.11 -2.58
CA ASN A 124 13.38 -12.03 -1.95
C ASN A 124 12.99 -12.41 -0.51
N HIS A 125 12.25 -11.56 0.20
CA HIS A 125 11.74 -11.85 1.55
C HIS A 125 10.40 -12.58 1.54
N GLY A 126 9.77 -12.76 0.36
CA GLY A 126 8.53 -13.53 0.27
C GLY A 126 7.29 -12.70 -0.12
N TYR A 127 7.43 -11.44 -0.49
CA TYR A 127 6.31 -10.64 -0.99
C TYR A 127 5.54 -11.40 -2.08
N LEU A 128 4.21 -11.50 -1.91
CA LEU A 128 3.36 -12.25 -2.83
C LEU A 128 2.83 -11.35 -3.94
N GLU A 129 3.18 -11.69 -5.17
CA GLU A 129 2.67 -11.01 -6.37
C GLU A 129 1.55 -11.87 -6.97
N PHE A 130 0.31 -11.42 -6.81
CA PHE A 130 -0.83 -12.05 -7.45
C PHE A 130 -1.13 -11.33 -8.76
N ASN A 131 -1.11 -12.09 -9.85
CA ASN A 131 -1.58 -11.58 -11.13
C ASN A 131 -3.12 -11.58 -11.13
N ARG A 132 -3.70 -10.46 -10.70
CA ARG A 132 -5.15 -10.24 -10.71
C ARG A 132 -5.44 -8.94 -11.44
N PRO A 133 -5.87 -9.02 -12.70
CA PRO A 133 -6.37 -7.86 -13.39
C PRO A 133 -7.63 -7.34 -12.68
N GLU A 134 -7.67 -6.04 -12.41
CA GLU A 134 -8.86 -5.39 -11.85
C GLU A 134 -9.77 -4.93 -12.98
N ALA A 135 -11.07 -5.24 -12.89
CA ALA A 135 -12.04 -4.72 -13.81
C ALA A 135 -12.28 -3.22 -13.52
N LYS A 136 -12.02 -2.37 -14.52
CA LYS A 136 -12.40 -0.97 -14.50
C LYS A 136 -13.67 -0.80 -15.31
N ILE A 137 -14.76 -0.50 -14.62
CA ILE A 137 -16.04 -0.22 -15.28
C ILE A 137 -16.05 1.27 -15.67
N ILE A 138 -16.28 1.54 -16.94
CA ILE A 138 -16.45 2.89 -17.48
C ILE A 138 -17.95 3.11 -17.65
N VAL A 139 -18.47 4.20 -17.12
CA VAL A 139 -19.88 4.57 -17.18
C VAL A 139 -20.06 5.88 -17.96
N ASP A 140 -21.24 6.07 -18.52
CA ASP A 140 -21.69 7.35 -19.12
C ASP A 140 -22.12 8.35 -18.02
N ASP A 141 -22.57 9.54 -18.46
CA ASP A 141 -23.04 10.60 -17.55
C ASP A 141 -24.29 10.21 -16.74
N ASN A 142 -25.01 9.17 -17.15
CA ASN A 142 -26.18 8.62 -16.46
C ASN A 142 -25.83 7.40 -15.59
N CYS A 143 -24.53 7.13 -15.38
CA CYS A 143 -24.00 5.97 -14.64
C CYS A 143 -24.32 4.60 -15.27
N HIS A 144 -24.65 4.54 -16.56
CA HIS A 144 -24.78 3.26 -17.28
C HIS A 144 -23.41 2.74 -17.70
N PRO A 145 -23.11 1.45 -17.49
CA PRO A 145 -21.84 0.87 -17.90
C PRO A 145 -21.76 0.80 -19.44
N ILE A 146 -20.72 1.46 -19.99
CA ILE A 146 -20.45 1.47 -21.46
C ILE A 146 -19.28 0.56 -21.82
N LYS A 147 -18.35 0.31 -20.89
CA LYS A 147 -17.19 -0.54 -21.14
C LYS A 147 -16.63 -1.12 -19.84
N ILE A 148 -16.10 -2.33 -19.96
CA ILE A 148 -15.28 -2.94 -18.90
C ILE A 148 -13.86 -3.11 -19.44
N ASP A 149 -12.90 -2.39 -18.86
CA ASP A 149 -11.48 -2.52 -19.16
C ASP A 149 -10.78 -3.33 -18.06
N LEU A 150 -9.71 -4.01 -18.43
CA LEU A 150 -8.81 -4.63 -17.47
C LEU A 150 -7.69 -3.64 -17.12
N ARG A 151 -7.60 -3.30 -15.85
CA ARG A 151 -6.53 -2.46 -15.32
C ARG A 151 -5.42 -3.34 -14.76
N ASN A 152 -4.26 -3.27 -15.39
CA ASN A 152 -3.04 -3.86 -14.87
C ASN A 152 -2.22 -2.80 -14.14
N GLN A 153 -1.59 -3.21 -13.04
CA GLN A 153 -0.64 -2.38 -12.30
C GLN A 153 0.64 -2.20 -13.14
N ARG A 154 0.96 -0.96 -13.50
CA ARG A 154 2.14 -0.60 -14.29
C ARG A 154 3.26 -0.06 -13.41
N THR A 155 4.33 0.42 -14.02
CA THR A 155 5.55 0.87 -13.34
C THR A 155 5.31 2.00 -12.34
N GLY A 156 4.52 3.02 -12.69
CA GLY A 156 4.23 4.16 -11.81
C GLY A 156 3.42 3.77 -10.59
N GLU A 157 2.41 2.89 -10.74
CA GLU A 157 1.64 2.36 -9.61
C GLU A 157 2.52 1.54 -8.66
N LYS A 158 3.37 0.67 -9.21
CA LYS A 158 4.32 -0.15 -8.41
C LYS A 158 5.34 0.72 -7.67
N LEU A 159 5.80 1.80 -8.31
CA LEU A 159 6.74 2.75 -7.71
C LEU A 159 6.16 3.35 -6.42
N ILE A 160 4.94 3.86 -6.49
CA ILE A 160 4.25 4.45 -5.34
C ILE A 160 3.96 3.39 -4.29
N GLU A 161 3.47 2.19 -4.70
CA GLU A 161 3.24 1.07 -3.78
C GLU A 161 4.49 0.72 -2.98
N ASN A 162 5.64 0.57 -3.64
CA ASN A 162 6.90 0.22 -2.99
C ASN A 162 7.34 1.30 -1.97
N PHE A 163 7.17 2.58 -2.31
CA PHE A 163 7.47 3.68 -1.41
C PHE A 163 6.51 3.74 -0.23
N MET A 164 5.21 3.48 -0.45
CA MET A 164 4.22 3.40 0.62
C MET A 164 4.52 2.25 1.58
N ILE A 165 4.89 1.07 1.06
CA ILE A 165 5.22 -0.09 1.89
C ILE A 165 6.42 0.21 2.78
N VAL A 166 7.52 0.73 2.24
CA VAL A 166 8.72 1.02 3.04
C VAL A 166 8.46 2.09 4.10
N ALA A 167 7.64 3.09 3.81
CA ALA A 167 7.25 4.10 4.79
C ALA A 167 6.40 3.50 5.91
N ASN A 168 5.42 2.67 5.55
CA ASN A 168 4.56 1.96 6.49
C ASN A 168 5.35 1.02 7.41
N GLU A 169 6.31 0.27 6.86
CA GLU A 169 7.22 -0.60 7.63
C GLU A 169 8.11 0.21 8.57
N THR A 170 8.65 1.33 8.10
CA THR A 170 9.53 2.19 8.89
C THR A 170 8.80 2.81 10.08
N VAL A 171 7.60 3.32 9.87
CA VAL A 171 6.78 3.88 10.96
C VAL A 171 6.31 2.80 11.93
N ALA A 172 5.92 1.62 11.44
CA ALA A 172 5.60 0.49 12.30
C ALA A 172 6.81 0.10 13.17
N GLY A 173 8.00 0.10 12.58
CA GLY A 173 9.25 -0.13 13.29
C GLY A 173 9.53 0.89 14.37
N PHE A 174 9.34 2.16 14.09
CA PHE A 174 9.49 3.23 15.08
C PHE A 174 8.61 3.01 16.31
N ILE A 175 7.33 2.69 16.12
CA ILE A 175 6.39 2.43 17.23
C ILE A 175 6.81 1.21 18.04
N GLU A 176 7.17 0.11 17.37
CA GLU A 176 7.56 -1.13 18.03
C GLU A 176 8.88 -0.97 18.81
N ASP A 177 9.89 -0.34 18.21
CA ASP A 177 11.21 -0.13 18.82
C ASP A 177 11.10 0.78 20.07
N MET A 178 10.18 1.74 20.07
CA MET A 178 9.85 2.58 21.22
C MET A 178 9.06 1.83 22.31
N LYS A 179 8.50 0.68 22.02
CA LYS A 179 7.63 -0.10 22.91
C LYS A 179 6.42 0.69 23.42
N VAL A 180 5.84 1.49 22.55
CA VAL A 180 4.64 2.31 22.83
C VAL A 180 3.41 1.73 22.14
N PRO A 181 2.19 2.04 22.63
CA PRO A 181 0.96 1.63 21.98
C PRO A 181 0.91 2.08 20.52
N GLY A 182 0.45 1.22 19.63
CA GLY A 182 0.36 1.51 18.21
C GLY A 182 -0.80 0.78 17.52
N ILE A 183 -1.01 1.08 16.25
CA ILE A 183 -1.98 0.40 15.42
C ILE A 183 -1.22 -0.28 14.28
N TYR A 184 -1.27 -1.61 14.27
CA TYR A 184 -0.64 -2.42 13.23
C TYR A 184 -1.67 -2.91 12.23
N ARG A 185 -1.26 -3.05 10.97
CA ARG A 185 -2.02 -3.78 9.97
C ARG A 185 -1.45 -5.19 9.89
N ILE A 186 -2.13 -6.13 10.49
CA ILE A 186 -1.69 -7.51 10.63
C ILE A 186 -2.36 -8.43 9.62
N HIS A 187 -1.63 -9.47 9.23
CA HIS A 187 -2.14 -10.52 8.37
C HIS A 187 -1.57 -11.86 8.85
N ASP A 188 -2.43 -12.68 9.40
CA ASP A 188 -2.06 -13.97 9.98
C ASP A 188 -1.71 -14.99 8.89
N LYS A 189 -1.16 -16.11 9.32
CA LYS A 189 -0.91 -17.29 8.48
C LYS A 189 -2.21 -17.80 7.86
N PRO A 190 -2.13 -18.53 6.74
CA PRO A 190 -3.29 -19.11 6.10
C PRO A 190 -4.03 -20.07 7.01
N ASN A 191 -5.34 -20.20 6.78
CA ASN A 191 -6.14 -21.21 7.45
C ASN A 191 -5.66 -22.61 7.01
N LYS A 192 -5.27 -23.43 7.97
CA LYS A 192 -4.66 -24.75 7.71
C LYS A 192 -5.59 -25.70 6.94
N GLU A 193 -6.85 -25.75 7.32
CA GLU A 193 -7.83 -26.62 6.66
C GLU A 193 -8.07 -26.24 5.21
N LYS A 194 -8.29 -24.92 4.96
CA LYS A 194 -8.45 -24.40 3.60
C LYS A 194 -7.20 -24.65 2.76
N LEU A 195 -6.02 -24.41 3.34
CA LEU A 195 -4.76 -24.66 2.65
C LEU A 195 -4.60 -26.14 2.30
N GLN A 196 -4.93 -27.07 3.22
CA GLN A 196 -4.88 -28.51 2.98
C GLN A 196 -5.80 -28.93 1.84
N MET A 197 -7.04 -28.43 1.85
CA MET A 197 -7.99 -28.69 0.77
C MET A 197 -7.49 -28.19 -0.57
N PHE A 198 -6.93 -26.98 -0.60
CA PHE A 198 -6.38 -26.39 -1.80
C PHE A 198 -5.17 -27.17 -2.33
N LEU A 199 -4.22 -27.55 -1.47
CA LEU A 199 -3.06 -28.35 -1.88
C LEU A 199 -3.48 -29.74 -2.41
N ARG A 200 -4.48 -30.36 -1.80
CA ARG A 200 -5.05 -31.61 -2.30
C ARG A 200 -5.67 -31.41 -3.69
N PHE A 201 -6.46 -30.34 -3.87
CA PHE A 201 -7.08 -30.02 -5.14
C PHE A 201 -6.08 -29.83 -6.28
N ILE A 202 -5.02 -29.03 -6.07
CA ILE A 202 -4.00 -28.78 -7.11
C ILE A 202 -3.20 -30.04 -7.43
N ASN A 203 -2.93 -30.90 -6.42
CA ASN A 203 -2.21 -32.14 -6.64
C ASN A 203 -3.06 -33.14 -7.45
N LEU A 204 -4.37 -33.21 -7.26
CA LEU A 204 -5.28 -34.00 -8.10
C LEU A 204 -5.31 -33.49 -9.55
N ARG A 205 -5.00 -32.20 -9.77
CA ARG A 205 -4.83 -31.60 -11.11
C ARG A 205 -3.43 -31.77 -11.71
N GLY A 206 -2.55 -32.51 -11.04
CA GLY A 206 -1.20 -32.85 -11.55
C GLY A 206 -0.09 -31.87 -11.20
N TYR A 207 -0.32 -30.89 -10.32
CA TYR A 207 0.72 -29.90 -9.96
C TYR A 207 1.84 -30.45 -9.06
N ASN A 208 1.62 -31.60 -8.40
CA ASN A 208 2.61 -32.32 -7.59
C ASN A 208 3.35 -31.44 -6.55
N PHE A 209 2.65 -30.51 -5.92
CA PHE A 209 3.25 -29.62 -4.92
C PHE A 209 3.27 -30.28 -3.54
N LYS A 210 4.47 -30.33 -2.94
CA LYS A 210 4.69 -30.89 -1.60
C LYS A 210 5.13 -29.77 -0.64
N ALA A 211 4.42 -29.63 0.48
CA ALA A 211 4.78 -28.75 1.59
C ALA A 211 4.22 -29.27 2.91
N ASP A 212 4.92 -28.99 4.00
CA ASP A 212 4.43 -29.23 5.35
C ASP A 212 3.49 -28.09 5.75
N ILE A 213 2.20 -28.38 5.91
CA ILE A 213 1.16 -27.41 6.26
C ILE A 213 1.47 -26.73 7.60
N ASN A 214 2.07 -27.44 8.56
CA ASN A 214 2.38 -26.89 9.87
C ASN A 214 3.57 -25.91 9.83
N LYS A 215 4.42 -26.02 8.83
CA LYS A 215 5.60 -25.17 8.61
C LYS A 215 5.47 -24.29 7.35
N PHE A 216 4.26 -24.15 6.84
CA PHE A 216 3.99 -23.43 5.59
C PHE A 216 4.39 -21.96 5.71
N LYS A 217 5.24 -21.50 4.81
CA LYS A 217 5.79 -20.14 4.77
C LYS A 217 5.27 -19.37 3.57
N VAL A 218 5.42 -18.06 3.61
CA VAL A 218 5.10 -17.19 2.47
C VAL A 218 5.89 -17.57 1.20
N THR A 219 7.12 -18.07 1.34
CA THR A 219 7.95 -18.57 0.23
C THR A 219 7.36 -19.82 -0.44
N ASP A 220 6.55 -20.61 0.28
CA ASP A 220 5.85 -21.74 -0.31
C ASP A 220 4.70 -21.26 -1.22
N TYR A 221 4.01 -20.17 -0.85
CA TYR A 221 3.09 -19.51 -1.78
C TYR A 221 3.80 -18.96 -3.02
N GLN A 222 4.98 -18.34 -2.88
CA GLN A 222 5.74 -17.89 -4.05
C GLN A 222 6.05 -19.05 -5.00
N ARG A 223 6.39 -20.22 -4.45
CA ARG A 223 6.62 -21.44 -5.26
C ARG A 223 5.33 -21.88 -5.95
N LEU A 224 4.20 -21.88 -5.24
CA LEU A 224 2.89 -22.19 -5.81
C LEU A 224 2.54 -21.26 -6.97
N LEU A 225 2.61 -19.95 -6.76
CA LEU A 225 2.30 -18.95 -7.79
C LEU A 225 3.19 -19.09 -9.02
N LYS A 226 4.45 -19.45 -8.83
CA LYS A 226 5.37 -19.75 -9.96
C LYS A 226 4.94 -20.98 -10.76
N LEU A 227 4.38 -22.00 -10.11
CA LEU A 227 3.88 -23.20 -10.80
C LEU A 227 2.65 -22.91 -11.67
N PHE A 228 1.84 -21.93 -11.28
CA PHE A 228 0.61 -21.56 -12.00
C PHE A 228 0.88 -20.59 -13.16
N LYS A 229 1.99 -19.85 -13.08
CA LYS A 229 2.31 -18.77 -14.02
C LYS A 229 2.32 -19.26 -15.47
N GLY A 230 1.52 -18.59 -16.32
CA GLY A 230 1.39 -18.91 -17.75
C GLY A 230 0.57 -20.16 -18.07
N LYS A 231 -0.13 -20.72 -17.09
CA LYS A 231 -1.09 -21.82 -17.31
C LYS A 231 -2.49 -21.27 -17.54
N ASP A 232 -3.31 -22.03 -18.27
CA ASP A 232 -4.69 -21.63 -18.61
C ASP A 232 -5.57 -21.41 -17.37
N ASP A 233 -5.27 -22.10 -16.27
CA ASP A 233 -5.98 -22.01 -15.01
C ASP A 233 -5.31 -21.08 -13.96
N GLU A 234 -4.28 -20.32 -14.36
CA GLU A 234 -3.53 -19.41 -13.45
C GLU A 234 -4.43 -18.48 -12.64
N ILE A 235 -5.39 -17.81 -13.28
CA ILE A 235 -6.29 -16.84 -12.63
C ILE A 235 -7.16 -17.52 -11.57
N ILE A 236 -7.69 -18.70 -11.89
CA ILE A 236 -8.54 -19.49 -10.99
C ILE A 236 -7.71 -19.97 -9.81
N LEU A 237 -6.53 -20.54 -10.05
CA LEU A 237 -5.66 -21.06 -9.00
C LEU A 237 -5.13 -19.96 -8.09
N ASN A 238 -4.77 -18.80 -8.63
CA ASN A 238 -4.40 -17.61 -7.84
C ASN A 238 -5.57 -17.15 -6.96
N THR A 239 -6.78 -17.15 -7.47
CA THR A 239 -7.99 -16.79 -6.70
C THR A 239 -8.23 -17.77 -5.56
N LEU A 240 -8.14 -19.07 -5.83
CA LEU A 240 -8.29 -20.10 -4.80
C LEU A 240 -7.18 -20.03 -3.76
N ALA A 241 -5.94 -19.79 -4.18
CA ALA A 241 -4.81 -19.58 -3.26
C ALA A 241 -5.08 -18.41 -2.29
N ILE A 242 -5.56 -17.28 -2.79
CA ILE A 242 -5.93 -16.11 -1.96
C ILE A 242 -7.04 -16.47 -0.97
N GLN A 243 -8.03 -17.28 -1.35
CA GLN A 243 -9.12 -17.68 -0.46
C GLN A 243 -8.68 -18.54 0.72
N THR A 244 -7.49 -19.16 0.65
CA THR A 244 -6.89 -19.88 1.78
C THR A 244 -6.28 -18.95 2.83
N MET A 245 -6.00 -17.70 2.47
CA MET A 245 -5.35 -16.73 3.35
C MET A 245 -6.33 -16.16 4.37
N ALA A 246 -5.81 -15.77 5.51
CA ALA A 246 -6.54 -14.96 6.48
C ALA A 246 -6.87 -13.58 5.89
N LYS A 247 -7.84 -12.89 6.48
CA LYS A 247 -8.09 -11.48 6.15
C LYS A 247 -7.17 -10.59 6.97
N ALA A 248 -6.56 -9.59 6.33
CA ALA A 248 -5.81 -8.57 7.05
C ALA A 248 -6.76 -7.73 7.93
N LYS A 249 -6.31 -7.36 9.13
CA LYS A 249 -7.07 -6.55 10.09
C LYS A 249 -6.17 -5.56 10.82
N TYR A 250 -6.76 -4.60 11.52
CA TYR A 250 -6.03 -3.73 12.43
C TYR A 250 -5.98 -4.36 13.82
N SER A 251 -4.87 -4.14 14.53
CA SER A 251 -4.64 -4.64 15.87
C SER A 251 -3.62 -3.76 16.61
N ASP A 252 -3.71 -3.72 17.93
CA ASP A 252 -2.69 -3.16 18.82
C ASP A 252 -1.52 -4.12 19.06
N ILE A 253 -1.72 -5.40 18.75
CA ILE A 253 -0.69 -6.44 18.86
C ILE A 253 -0.11 -6.73 17.47
N ASN A 254 1.21 -6.61 17.35
CA ASN A 254 1.92 -6.95 16.12
C ASN A 254 2.16 -8.47 16.04
N ILE A 255 1.63 -9.10 15.00
CA ILE A 255 1.94 -10.50 14.63
C ILE A 255 2.59 -10.61 13.26
N GLY A 256 2.95 -9.46 12.66
CA GLY A 256 3.44 -9.36 11.29
C GLY A 256 2.33 -9.36 10.23
N HIS A 257 2.75 -9.28 8.99
CA HIS A 257 1.85 -9.28 7.84
C HIS A 257 2.31 -10.34 6.83
N PHE A 258 1.65 -11.51 6.85
CA PHE A 258 2.04 -12.66 6.04
C PHE A 258 2.08 -12.34 4.54
N GLY A 259 1.04 -11.71 3.98
CA GLY A 259 0.91 -11.49 2.53
C GLY A 259 1.99 -10.60 1.90
N ILE A 260 2.58 -9.67 2.67
CA ILE A 260 3.70 -8.83 2.23
C ILE A 260 5.04 -9.24 2.84
N ALA A 261 5.05 -10.36 3.56
CA ALA A 261 6.26 -10.89 4.23
C ALA A 261 6.94 -9.88 5.17
N SER A 262 6.16 -9.00 5.80
CA SER A 262 6.68 -7.99 6.72
C SER A 262 6.53 -8.44 8.17
N LYS A 263 7.59 -8.24 8.96
CA LYS A 263 7.57 -8.53 10.40
C LYS A 263 6.76 -7.50 11.18
N ARG A 264 6.67 -6.28 10.71
CA ARG A 264 5.98 -5.16 11.33
C ARG A 264 5.43 -4.22 10.25
N TYR A 265 4.14 -3.98 10.29
CA TYR A 265 3.48 -3.20 9.28
C TYR A 265 2.32 -2.40 9.86
N SER A 266 2.21 -1.15 9.47
CA SER A 266 1.11 -0.26 9.82
C SER A 266 0.66 0.51 8.60
N HIS A 267 -0.53 1.08 8.65
CA HIS A 267 -0.99 2.01 7.66
C HIS A 267 -0.73 3.45 8.11
N PHE A 268 0.20 4.12 7.46
CA PHE A 268 0.61 5.49 7.75
C PHE A 268 0.34 6.45 6.59
N THR A 269 0.34 5.95 5.36
CA THR A 269 0.48 6.76 4.15
C THR A 269 -0.83 7.35 3.61
N SER A 270 -2.00 7.07 4.21
CA SER A 270 -3.29 7.50 3.67
C SER A 270 -4.26 8.05 4.73
N PRO A 271 -3.92 9.09 5.51
CA PRO A 271 -4.76 9.62 6.59
C PRO A 271 -6.01 10.36 6.11
N ILE A 272 -6.08 10.76 4.85
CA ILE A 272 -7.26 11.40 4.25
C ILE A 272 -8.42 10.41 4.10
N ARG A 273 -8.09 9.13 3.83
CA ARG A 273 -9.07 8.11 3.46
C ARG A 273 -9.14 6.90 4.38
N ARG A 274 -8.32 6.82 5.42
CA ARG A 274 -8.33 5.74 6.40
C ARG A 274 -8.15 6.29 7.81
N TYR A 275 -9.09 6.01 8.69
CA TYR A 275 -9.07 6.49 10.06
C TYR A 275 -7.90 5.92 10.88
N PRO A 276 -7.50 4.65 10.74
CA PRO A 276 -6.31 4.13 11.43
C PRO A 276 -5.02 4.88 11.11
N ASP A 277 -4.84 5.35 9.86
CA ASP A 277 -3.69 6.19 9.48
C ASP A 277 -3.74 7.55 10.20
N LEU A 278 -4.91 8.18 10.27
CA LEU A 278 -5.10 9.43 11.00
C LEU A 278 -4.76 9.25 12.48
N THR A 279 -5.22 8.17 13.09
CA THR A 279 -4.92 7.85 14.49
C THR A 279 -3.42 7.59 14.67
N LEU A 280 -2.79 6.86 13.78
CA LEU A 280 -1.35 6.61 13.84
C LEU A 280 -0.53 7.90 13.72
N HIS A 281 -0.94 8.85 12.86
CA HIS A 281 -0.32 10.17 12.78
C HIS A 281 -0.35 10.92 14.12
N ARG A 282 -1.46 10.86 14.84
CA ARG A 282 -1.58 11.47 16.17
C ARG A 282 -0.62 10.86 17.17
N LEU A 283 -0.56 9.53 17.23
CA LEU A 283 0.35 8.79 18.10
C LEU A 283 1.82 9.11 17.78
N VAL A 284 2.19 9.03 16.52
CA VAL A 284 3.56 9.35 16.07
C VAL A 284 3.96 10.77 16.45
N LYS A 285 3.06 11.75 16.27
CA LYS A 285 3.32 13.15 16.65
C LYS A 285 3.48 13.34 18.17
N GLU A 286 2.69 12.65 18.95
CA GLU A 286 2.80 12.64 20.41
C GLU A 286 4.15 12.07 20.85
N TYR A 287 4.52 10.90 20.33
CA TYR A 287 5.76 10.23 20.69
C TYR A 287 7.00 11.00 20.23
N THR A 288 6.99 11.57 19.04
CA THR A 288 8.11 12.39 18.55
C THR A 288 8.25 13.71 19.29
N SER A 289 7.17 14.28 19.83
CA SER A 289 7.23 15.51 20.63
C SER A 289 7.81 15.30 22.02
N ASN A 290 7.70 14.10 22.57
CA ASN A 290 8.21 13.74 23.90
C ASN A 290 9.69 13.32 23.87
N MET A 291 10.32 13.28 22.69
CA MET A 291 11.73 12.93 22.49
C MET A 291 12.64 14.16 22.32
N GLY A 292 12.08 15.38 22.27
CA GLY A 292 12.80 16.64 22.04
C GLY A 292 13.10 17.43 23.30
#